data_54380a11f697d16d05b586188336246d
#
_entry.id   54380a11f697d16d05b586188336246d
#
_cell.length_a   1.000
_cell.length_b   1.000
_cell.length_c   1.000
_cell.angle_alpha   90.00
_cell.angle_beta   90.00
_cell.angle_gamma   90.00
#
_symmetry.space_group_name_H-M   'P 1'
#
loop_
_entity.id
_entity.type
_entity.pdbx_description
1 polymer ?
#
loop_
_entity_poly.entity_id
_entity_poly.type
_entity_poly.pdbx_seq_one_letter_code
_entity_poly.pdbx_strand_id
1 'polypeptide(L)'
;IVACGSAYHAGLVGKNLIENYANIPVDVEIASEYRYKKHFFDEEELVIVVSQSGETADTLASLKLAKENKIDTLGIINVKESSIARESDIVLYTEAGNEIAVATTKAYSAQVALLSLISLAIANKNNLLNKDEIIEILKEIKLLPNKIEQLINNDNYQKIAKEIYKDDDIFFLGRGIDYAIALEGSLKLKEISYIHADAYASGELK
;
A
#
# COMPACT_ATOMS: atom_id res chain seq x y z
N ILE A 1 2.23 1.24 -9.99
CA ILE A 1 1.12 1.22 -9.02
C ILE A 1 0.61 2.64 -8.85
N VAL A 2 -0.71 2.85 -8.93
CA VAL A 2 -1.32 4.19 -8.87
C VAL A 2 -2.41 4.22 -7.78
N ALA A 3 -2.32 5.14 -6.84
CA ALA A 3 -3.25 5.23 -5.71
C ALA A 3 -3.19 6.61 -5.02
N CYS A 4 -4.05 6.82 -4.02
CA CYS A 4 -4.08 8.00 -3.15
C CYS A 4 -3.95 7.61 -1.67
N GLY A 5 -3.37 8.49 -0.86
CA GLY A 5 -3.34 8.36 0.60
C GLY A 5 -2.73 7.04 1.10
N SER A 6 -3.39 6.37 2.05
CA SER A 6 -2.92 5.09 2.60
C SER A 6 -2.72 4.00 1.55
N ALA A 7 -3.55 3.99 0.49
CA ALA A 7 -3.38 3.04 -0.61
C ALA A 7 -2.11 3.32 -1.42
N TYR A 8 -1.71 4.58 -1.58
CA TYR A 8 -0.41 4.94 -2.16
C TYR A 8 0.75 4.44 -1.30
N HIS A 9 0.66 4.60 0.03
CA HIS A 9 1.68 4.08 0.93
C HIS A 9 1.74 2.54 0.93
N ALA A 10 0.60 1.86 0.81
CA ALA A 10 0.57 0.41 0.57
C ALA A 10 1.27 0.04 -0.75
N GLY A 11 1.06 0.84 -1.80
CA GLY A 11 1.76 0.72 -3.08
C GLY A 11 3.28 0.82 -2.95
N LEU A 12 3.80 1.74 -2.11
CA LEU A 12 5.24 1.87 -1.85
C LEU A 12 5.82 0.62 -1.17
N VAL A 13 5.08 0.01 -0.23
CA VAL A 13 5.45 -1.29 0.34
C VAL A 13 5.41 -2.37 -0.73
N GLY A 14 4.35 -2.40 -1.55
CA GLY A 14 4.20 -3.33 -2.67
C GLY A 14 5.32 -3.22 -3.69
N LYS A 15 5.77 -2.00 -4.03
CA LYS A 15 6.96 -1.76 -4.86
C LYS A 15 8.17 -2.52 -4.31
N ASN A 16 8.47 -2.28 -3.03
CA ASN A 16 9.61 -2.91 -2.39
C ASN A 16 9.54 -4.44 -2.45
N LEU A 17 8.37 -5.01 -2.21
CA LEU A 17 8.16 -6.46 -2.23
C LEU A 17 8.27 -7.04 -3.66
N ILE A 18 7.67 -6.40 -4.65
CA ILE A 18 7.71 -6.87 -6.04
C ILE A 18 9.14 -6.77 -6.59
N GLU A 19 9.83 -5.65 -6.36
CA GLU A 19 11.21 -5.48 -6.80
C GLU A 19 12.16 -6.52 -6.16
N ASN A 20 12.01 -6.80 -4.86
CA ASN A 20 12.88 -7.73 -4.15
C ASN A 20 12.58 -9.20 -4.44
N TYR A 21 11.31 -9.60 -4.56
CA TYR A 21 10.96 -11.01 -4.75
C TYR A 21 10.74 -11.39 -6.21
N ALA A 22 10.16 -10.49 -7.00
CA ALA A 22 9.80 -10.77 -8.39
C ALA A 22 10.79 -10.19 -9.40
N ASN A 23 11.75 -9.38 -8.96
CA ASN A 23 12.78 -8.75 -9.80
C ASN A 23 12.19 -7.96 -10.98
N ILE A 24 11.05 -7.30 -10.75
CA ILE A 24 10.35 -6.45 -11.71
C ILE A 24 10.42 -5.01 -11.21
N PRO A 25 10.89 -4.05 -12.02
CA PRO A 25 10.90 -2.64 -11.65
C PRO A 25 9.46 -2.13 -11.46
N VAL A 26 9.25 -1.32 -10.43
CA VAL A 26 7.92 -0.79 -10.11
C VAL A 26 8.00 0.71 -9.84
N ASP A 27 7.18 1.47 -10.54
CA ASP A 27 6.91 2.86 -10.18
C ASP A 27 5.62 2.97 -9.37
N VAL A 28 5.62 3.85 -8.38
CA VAL A 28 4.44 4.13 -7.56
C VAL A 28 4.13 5.61 -7.61
N GLU A 29 2.90 5.93 -8.00
CA GLU A 29 2.51 7.31 -8.24
C GLU A 29 1.21 7.68 -7.52
N ILE A 30 1.15 8.94 -7.10
CA ILE A 30 -0.08 9.52 -6.56
C ILE A 30 -1.06 9.73 -7.72
N ALA A 31 -2.26 9.20 -7.62
CA ALA A 31 -3.22 9.21 -8.72
C ALA A 31 -3.62 10.62 -9.17
N SER A 32 -3.67 11.60 -8.25
CA SER A 32 -3.94 13.00 -8.59
C SER A 32 -2.87 13.60 -9.49
N GLU A 33 -1.61 13.17 -9.38
CA GLU A 33 -0.51 13.63 -10.21
C GLU A 33 -0.39 12.80 -11.50
N TYR A 34 -0.59 11.49 -11.38
CA TYR A 34 -0.53 10.55 -12.50
C TYR A 34 -1.42 10.99 -13.67
N ARG A 35 -2.65 11.37 -13.42
CA ARG A 35 -3.62 11.74 -14.46
C ARG A 35 -3.25 12.98 -15.30
N TYR A 36 -2.32 13.83 -14.82
CA TYR A 36 -1.96 15.09 -15.47
C TYR A 36 -0.57 15.11 -16.09
N LYS A 37 0.29 14.15 -15.76
CA LYS A 37 1.61 14.07 -16.36
C LYS A 37 1.56 13.50 -17.77
N LYS A 38 2.62 13.71 -18.55
CA LYS A 38 2.84 13.02 -19.82
C LYS A 38 3.30 11.59 -19.55
N HIS A 39 2.65 10.61 -20.16
CA HIS A 39 2.99 9.20 -20.06
C HIS A 39 3.80 8.74 -21.27
N PHE A 40 4.67 7.77 -21.03
CA PHE A 40 5.41 7.02 -22.03
C PHE A 40 5.15 5.54 -21.76
N PHE A 41 3.97 5.09 -22.17
CA PHE A 41 3.54 3.72 -21.92
C PHE A 41 4.34 2.73 -22.77
N ASP A 42 4.62 1.56 -22.17
CA ASP A 42 5.17 0.39 -22.83
C ASP A 42 4.08 -0.68 -22.94
N GLU A 43 4.06 -1.46 -24.04
CA GLU A 43 3.09 -2.55 -24.24
C GLU A 43 3.23 -3.69 -23.19
N GLU A 44 4.38 -3.81 -22.55
CA GLU A 44 4.63 -4.78 -21.47
C GLU A 44 4.29 -4.24 -20.07
N GLU A 45 3.77 -3.01 -19.99
CA GLU A 45 3.42 -2.38 -18.71
C GLU A 45 2.09 -2.90 -18.16
N LEU A 46 2.01 -3.06 -16.84
CA LEU A 46 0.78 -3.32 -16.09
C LEU A 46 0.52 -2.15 -15.13
N VAL A 47 -0.64 -1.53 -15.23
CA VAL A 47 -1.08 -0.53 -14.25
C VAL A 47 -1.90 -1.19 -13.15
N ILE A 48 -1.37 -1.17 -11.93
CA ILE A 48 -2.07 -1.64 -10.74
C ILE A 48 -2.69 -0.44 -10.02
N VAL A 49 -4.01 -0.40 -9.92
CA VAL A 49 -4.71 0.62 -9.14
C VAL A 49 -5.14 0.06 -7.78
N VAL A 50 -4.89 0.84 -6.71
CA VAL A 50 -5.24 0.41 -5.35
C VAL A 50 -6.22 1.39 -4.73
N SER A 51 -7.37 0.90 -4.27
CA SER A 51 -8.40 1.72 -3.62
C SER A 51 -9.22 0.90 -2.63
N GLN A 52 -9.46 1.44 -1.44
CA GLN A 52 -10.35 0.81 -0.48
C GLN A 52 -11.80 0.88 -0.97
N SER A 53 -12.30 2.07 -1.29
CA SER A 53 -13.69 2.29 -1.71
C SER A 53 -13.97 1.87 -3.16
N GLY A 54 -12.94 1.88 -4.02
CA GLY A 54 -13.09 1.71 -5.45
C GLY A 54 -13.82 2.88 -6.15
N GLU A 55 -13.99 4.01 -5.45
CA GLU A 55 -14.68 5.21 -5.96
C GLU A 55 -13.79 6.47 -5.92
N THR A 56 -12.49 6.33 -5.66
CA THR A 56 -11.54 7.45 -5.64
C THR A 56 -11.43 8.04 -7.05
N ALA A 57 -11.88 9.27 -7.23
CA ALA A 57 -12.03 9.91 -8.54
C ALA A 57 -10.72 9.95 -9.36
N ASP A 58 -9.61 10.32 -8.71
CA ASP A 58 -8.31 10.39 -9.39
C ASP A 58 -7.77 9.00 -9.77
N THR A 59 -7.97 8.00 -8.91
CA THR A 59 -7.59 6.61 -9.20
C THR A 59 -8.42 6.04 -10.36
N LEU A 60 -9.72 6.32 -10.41
CA LEU A 60 -10.59 5.93 -11.52
C LEU A 60 -10.17 6.63 -12.82
N ALA A 61 -9.84 7.91 -12.77
CA ALA A 61 -9.36 8.64 -13.94
C ALA A 61 -8.02 8.08 -14.46
N SER A 62 -7.11 7.73 -13.55
CA SER A 62 -5.83 7.10 -13.90
C SER A 62 -6.02 5.72 -14.55
N LEU A 63 -6.94 4.92 -14.01
CA LEU A 63 -7.33 3.63 -14.60
C LEU A 63 -7.85 3.80 -16.05
N LYS A 64 -8.77 4.73 -16.25
CA LYS A 64 -9.32 5.02 -17.58
C LYS A 64 -8.24 5.47 -18.57
N LEU A 65 -7.32 6.33 -18.12
CA LEU A 65 -6.18 6.77 -18.91
C LEU A 65 -5.30 5.60 -19.38
N ALA A 66 -5.00 4.65 -18.49
CA ALA A 66 -4.25 3.44 -18.84
C ALA A 66 -5.01 2.61 -19.91
N LYS A 67 -6.31 2.40 -19.72
CA LYS A 67 -7.14 1.66 -20.68
C LYS A 67 -7.28 2.35 -22.05
N GLU A 68 -7.41 3.67 -22.08
CA GLU A 68 -7.41 4.45 -23.33
C GLU A 68 -6.12 4.25 -24.12
N ASN A 69 -5.00 4.01 -23.43
CA ASN A 69 -3.71 3.69 -24.03
C ASN A 69 -3.47 2.18 -24.21
N LYS A 70 -4.47 1.34 -23.98
CA LYS A 70 -4.44 -0.13 -24.17
C LYS A 70 -3.44 -0.84 -23.24
N ILE A 71 -3.21 -0.28 -22.07
CA ILE A 71 -2.40 -0.89 -21.02
C ILE A 71 -3.27 -1.75 -20.13
N ASP A 72 -2.83 -2.97 -19.86
CA ASP A 72 -3.52 -3.91 -18.98
C ASP A 72 -3.65 -3.34 -17.55
N THR A 73 -4.77 -3.61 -16.91
CA THR A 73 -5.08 -3.04 -15.60
C THR A 73 -5.47 -4.08 -14.56
N LEU A 74 -4.94 -3.93 -13.35
CA LEU A 74 -5.29 -4.72 -12.18
C LEU A 74 -5.83 -3.80 -11.08
N GLY A 75 -7.07 -4.01 -10.65
CA GLY A 75 -7.64 -3.34 -9.48
C GLY A 75 -7.44 -4.15 -8.20
N ILE A 76 -6.85 -3.54 -7.17
CA ILE A 76 -6.80 -4.05 -5.79
C ILE A 76 -7.82 -3.25 -4.97
N ILE A 77 -8.97 -3.85 -4.68
CA ILE A 77 -10.17 -3.14 -4.23
C ILE A 77 -10.82 -3.88 -3.05
N ASN A 78 -11.46 -3.14 -2.15
CA ASN A 78 -12.22 -3.78 -1.07
C ASN A 78 -13.73 -3.83 -1.35
N VAL A 79 -14.30 -2.78 -1.97
CA VAL A 79 -15.74 -2.72 -2.24
C VAL A 79 -16.06 -3.35 -3.58
N LYS A 80 -16.84 -4.43 -3.54
CA LYS A 80 -17.34 -5.13 -4.74
C LYS A 80 -18.26 -4.20 -5.53
N GLU A 81 -18.31 -4.40 -6.85
CA GLU A 81 -19.17 -3.63 -7.78
C GLU A 81 -18.92 -2.11 -7.79
N SER A 82 -17.80 -1.65 -7.22
CA SER A 82 -17.40 -0.25 -7.31
C SER A 82 -16.97 0.14 -8.73
N SER A 83 -16.91 1.44 -8.99
CA SER A 83 -16.56 1.97 -10.33
C SER A 83 -15.21 1.46 -10.82
N ILE A 84 -14.17 1.48 -9.96
CA ILE A 84 -12.85 0.96 -10.31
C ILE A 84 -12.89 -0.56 -10.55
N ALA A 85 -13.68 -1.29 -9.75
CA ALA A 85 -13.80 -2.74 -9.92
C ALA A 85 -14.45 -3.10 -11.28
N ARG A 86 -15.46 -2.35 -11.70
CA ARG A 86 -16.11 -2.60 -13.01
C ARG A 86 -15.25 -2.23 -14.20
N GLU A 87 -14.38 -1.24 -14.04
CA GLU A 87 -13.53 -0.72 -15.13
C GLU A 87 -12.22 -1.48 -15.28
N SER A 88 -11.70 -2.14 -14.24
CA SER A 88 -10.44 -2.88 -14.28
C SER A 88 -10.58 -4.18 -15.11
N ASP A 89 -9.52 -4.56 -15.84
CA ASP A 89 -9.50 -5.80 -16.60
C ASP A 89 -9.44 -7.03 -15.70
N ILE A 90 -8.69 -6.92 -14.59
CA ILE A 90 -8.61 -7.93 -13.53
C ILE A 90 -8.85 -7.23 -12.19
N VAL A 91 -9.57 -7.89 -11.29
CA VAL A 91 -9.83 -7.37 -9.94
C VAL A 91 -9.45 -8.42 -8.88
N LEU A 92 -8.72 -7.97 -7.88
CA LEU A 92 -8.47 -8.72 -6.66
C LEU A 92 -9.07 -7.98 -5.48
N TYR A 93 -9.89 -8.68 -4.70
CA TYR A 93 -10.56 -8.10 -3.54
C TYR A 93 -9.76 -8.36 -2.25
N THR A 94 -9.60 -7.31 -1.43
CA THR A 94 -8.87 -7.40 -0.16
C THR A 94 -9.65 -8.09 0.94
N GLU A 95 -10.98 -8.19 0.81
CA GLU A 95 -11.91 -8.81 1.76
C GLU A 95 -11.74 -8.28 3.21
N ALA A 96 -11.36 -7.00 3.35
CA ALA A 96 -11.14 -6.36 4.65
C ALA A 96 -12.44 -6.00 5.39
N GLY A 97 -13.60 -6.26 4.77
CA GLY A 97 -14.90 -5.86 5.28
C GLY A 97 -15.12 -4.34 5.22
N ASN A 98 -16.17 -3.85 5.86
CA ASN A 98 -16.50 -2.43 5.84
C ASN A 98 -15.50 -1.61 6.65
N GLU A 99 -14.86 -0.61 6.04
CA GLU A 99 -14.05 0.38 6.75
C GLU A 99 -14.99 1.47 7.28
N ILE A 100 -15.05 1.61 8.60
CA ILE A 100 -15.95 2.56 9.27
C ILE A 100 -15.20 3.84 9.66
N ALA A 101 -13.91 3.72 9.97
CA ALA A 101 -13.09 4.86 10.37
C ALA A 101 -12.65 5.70 9.18
N VAL A 102 -12.56 7.02 9.36
CA VAL A 102 -11.96 7.92 8.37
C VAL A 102 -10.47 7.61 8.20
N ALA A 103 -9.75 7.45 9.31
CA ALA A 103 -8.37 7.00 9.32
C ALA A 103 -8.33 5.47 9.10
N THR A 104 -8.19 5.05 7.85
CA THR A 104 -8.16 3.63 7.50
C THR A 104 -6.97 2.91 8.14
N THR A 105 -7.18 1.70 8.62
CA THR A 105 -6.15 0.85 9.23
C THR A 105 -6.15 -0.56 8.62
N LYS A 106 -7.23 -1.32 8.81
CA LYS A 106 -7.34 -2.69 8.32
C LYS A 106 -7.27 -2.80 6.80
N ALA A 107 -7.83 -1.81 6.07
CA ALA A 107 -7.78 -1.82 4.62
C ALA A 107 -6.34 -1.68 4.11
N TYR A 108 -5.53 -0.80 4.72
CA TYR A 108 -4.10 -0.68 4.43
C TYR A 108 -3.37 -2.01 4.65
N SER A 109 -3.55 -2.65 5.81
CA SER A 109 -2.90 -3.92 6.13
C SER A 109 -3.30 -5.03 5.15
N ALA A 110 -4.58 -5.08 4.75
CA ALA A 110 -5.08 -6.05 3.78
C ALA A 110 -4.51 -5.79 2.37
N GLN A 111 -4.36 -4.53 1.96
CA GLN A 111 -3.70 -4.15 0.70
C GLN A 111 -2.23 -4.59 0.69
N VAL A 112 -1.49 -4.34 1.76
CA VAL A 112 -0.10 -4.79 1.91
C VAL A 112 0.00 -6.31 1.85
N ALA A 113 -0.88 -7.02 2.56
CA ALA A 113 -0.92 -8.49 2.53
C ALA A 113 -1.18 -9.01 1.10
N LEU A 114 -2.13 -8.43 0.38
CA LEU A 114 -2.45 -8.83 -0.99
C LEU A 114 -1.29 -8.52 -1.96
N LEU A 115 -0.65 -7.36 -1.84
CA LEU A 115 0.55 -7.03 -2.62
C LEU A 115 1.71 -7.99 -2.33
N SER A 116 1.86 -8.44 -1.07
CA SER A 116 2.83 -9.47 -0.71
C SER A 116 2.54 -10.80 -1.41
N LEU A 117 1.27 -11.22 -1.44
CA LEU A 117 0.87 -12.45 -2.14
C LEU A 117 1.08 -12.35 -3.66
N ILE A 118 0.81 -11.18 -4.26
CA ILE A 118 1.06 -10.91 -5.69
C ILE A 118 2.56 -11.03 -5.97
N SER A 119 3.42 -10.42 -5.16
CA SER A 119 4.87 -10.48 -5.35
C SER A 119 5.39 -11.93 -5.30
N LEU A 120 4.90 -12.73 -4.34
CA LEU A 120 5.25 -14.15 -4.23
C LEU A 120 4.71 -14.98 -5.40
N ALA A 121 3.49 -14.70 -5.87
CA ALA A 121 2.90 -15.39 -7.02
C ALA A 121 3.72 -15.16 -8.29
N ILE A 122 4.16 -13.91 -8.53
CA ILE A 122 5.02 -13.56 -9.67
C ILE A 122 6.39 -14.23 -9.51
N ALA A 123 7.00 -14.16 -8.34
CA ALA A 123 8.29 -14.80 -8.05
C ALA A 123 8.24 -16.33 -8.29
N ASN A 124 7.16 -16.98 -7.84
CA ASN A 124 6.94 -18.40 -8.09
C ASN A 124 6.79 -18.73 -9.58
N LYS A 125 6.00 -17.94 -10.30
CA LYS A 125 5.78 -18.12 -11.73
C LYS A 125 7.08 -18.00 -12.54
N ASN A 126 7.95 -17.10 -12.12
CA ASN A 126 9.23 -16.80 -12.76
C ASN A 126 10.39 -17.67 -12.21
N ASN A 127 10.12 -18.58 -11.29
CA ASN A 127 11.11 -19.45 -10.63
C ASN A 127 12.24 -18.67 -9.93
N LEU A 128 11.94 -17.51 -9.36
CA LEU A 128 12.90 -16.66 -8.65
C LEU A 128 13.08 -17.06 -7.18
N LEU A 129 12.09 -17.74 -6.60
CA LEU A 129 12.12 -18.33 -5.27
C LEU A 129 11.83 -19.83 -5.37
N ASN A 130 12.46 -20.63 -4.52
CA ASN A 130 12.11 -22.04 -4.42
C ASN A 130 10.82 -22.24 -3.60
N LYS A 131 10.23 -23.43 -3.69
CA LYS A 131 8.95 -23.72 -3.02
C LYS A 131 9.03 -23.64 -1.50
N ASP A 132 10.16 -24.02 -0.91
CA ASP A 132 10.32 -24.01 0.55
C ASP A 132 10.40 -22.57 1.08
N GLU A 133 11.12 -21.69 0.40
CA GLU A 133 11.16 -20.25 0.72
C GLU A 133 9.76 -19.62 0.65
N ILE A 134 9.00 -19.91 -0.41
CA ILE A 134 7.62 -19.39 -0.54
C ILE A 134 6.73 -19.91 0.59
N ILE A 135 6.81 -21.19 0.91
CA ILE A 135 6.03 -21.81 1.99
C ILE A 135 6.38 -21.18 3.34
N GLU A 136 7.64 -20.89 3.59
CA GLU A 136 8.09 -20.26 4.82
C GLU A 136 7.51 -18.85 4.94
N ILE A 137 7.61 -18.02 3.90
CA ILE A 137 7.05 -16.66 3.89
C ILE A 137 5.52 -16.70 4.06
N LEU A 138 4.82 -17.62 3.38
CA LEU A 138 3.37 -17.77 3.53
C LEU A 138 2.96 -18.19 4.95
N LYS A 139 3.77 -19.03 5.63
CA LYS A 139 3.54 -19.38 7.04
C LYS A 139 3.67 -18.15 7.93
N GLU A 140 4.69 -17.33 7.71
CA GLU A 140 4.88 -16.08 8.46
C GLU A 140 3.74 -15.09 8.24
N ILE A 141 3.28 -14.90 6.99
CA ILE A 141 2.11 -14.08 6.69
C ILE A 141 0.87 -14.61 7.44
N LYS A 142 0.68 -15.93 7.49
CA LYS A 142 -0.45 -16.55 8.18
C LYS A 142 -0.42 -16.37 9.70
N LEU A 143 0.76 -16.15 10.28
CA LEU A 143 0.95 -15.89 11.70
C LEU A 143 0.78 -14.40 12.08
N LEU A 144 0.74 -13.48 11.09
CA LEU A 144 0.65 -12.05 11.35
C LEU A 144 -0.52 -11.65 12.24
N PRO A 145 -1.75 -12.19 12.09
CA PRO A 145 -2.86 -11.81 12.96
C PRO A 145 -2.55 -12.02 14.44
N ASN A 146 -1.96 -13.17 14.80
CA ASN A 146 -1.59 -13.47 16.19
C ASN A 146 -0.47 -12.56 16.70
N LYS A 147 0.51 -12.25 15.85
CA LYS A 147 1.61 -11.33 16.18
C LYS A 147 1.08 -9.90 16.41
N ILE A 148 0.17 -9.44 15.54
CA ILE A 148 -0.47 -8.13 15.66
C ILE A 148 -1.30 -8.05 16.93
N GLU A 149 -2.08 -9.07 17.27
CA GLU A 149 -2.86 -9.12 18.50
C GLU A 149 -1.99 -8.99 19.76
N GLN A 150 -0.83 -9.66 19.79
CA GLN A 150 0.14 -9.53 20.89
C GLN A 150 0.71 -8.11 20.99
N LEU A 151 0.95 -7.45 19.85
CA LEU A 151 1.44 -6.07 19.81
C LEU A 151 0.38 -5.07 20.29
N ILE A 152 -0.86 -5.21 19.84
CA ILE A 152 -1.97 -4.30 20.20
C ILE A 152 -2.21 -4.33 21.72
N ASN A 153 -2.07 -5.47 22.35
CA ASN A 153 -2.26 -5.65 23.80
C ASN A 153 -1.05 -5.18 24.64
N ASN A 154 -0.07 -4.52 24.05
CA ASN A 154 1.12 -4.04 24.77
C ASN A 154 0.91 -2.60 25.28
N ASP A 155 1.01 -2.41 26.59
CA ASP A 155 0.83 -1.10 27.27
C ASP A 155 1.88 -0.04 26.92
N ASN A 156 2.96 -0.41 26.24
CA ASN A 156 4.02 0.54 25.87
C ASN A 156 3.53 1.66 24.96
N TYR A 157 2.55 1.38 24.07
CA TYR A 157 1.97 2.41 23.20
C TYR A 157 1.29 3.54 23.97
N GLN A 158 0.59 3.21 25.06
CA GLN A 158 -0.03 4.22 25.92
C GLN A 158 1.01 5.06 26.68
N LYS A 159 2.14 4.46 27.07
CA LYS A 159 3.24 5.20 27.71
C LYS A 159 3.85 6.20 26.73
N ILE A 160 4.20 5.75 25.52
CA ILE A 160 4.74 6.62 24.46
C ILE A 160 3.76 7.75 24.15
N ALA A 161 2.49 7.43 23.94
CA ALA A 161 1.47 8.43 23.65
C ALA A 161 1.36 9.50 24.76
N LYS A 162 1.50 9.10 26.05
CA LYS A 162 1.51 10.03 27.19
C LYS A 162 2.74 10.93 27.25
N GLU A 163 3.83 10.53 26.64
CA GLU A 163 5.05 11.33 26.56
C GLU A 163 4.95 12.38 25.45
N ILE A 164 4.39 12.01 24.29
CA ILE A 164 4.43 12.84 23.09
C ILE A 164 3.13 13.61 22.78
N TYR A 165 2.01 13.38 23.51
CA TYR A 165 0.70 13.98 23.14
C TYR A 165 0.61 15.49 23.23
N LYS A 166 1.61 16.16 23.85
CA LYS A 166 1.72 17.60 23.97
C LYS A 166 2.69 18.24 22.99
N ASP A 167 3.39 17.41 22.21
CA ASP A 167 4.33 17.89 21.20
C ASP A 167 3.55 18.38 19.99
N ASP A 168 3.99 19.49 19.42
CA ASP A 168 3.36 20.10 18.24
C ASP A 168 3.87 19.46 16.94
N ASP A 169 5.09 18.91 16.95
CA ASP A 169 5.79 18.35 15.80
C ASP A 169 6.34 16.97 16.11
N ILE A 170 6.06 16.00 15.24
CA ILE A 170 6.59 14.63 15.35
C ILE A 170 7.16 14.18 14.01
N PHE A 171 8.39 13.65 14.03
CA PHE A 171 9.05 13.13 12.84
C PHE A 171 9.11 11.61 12.86
N PHE A 172 8.67 11.02 11.76
CA PHE A 172 8.80 9.59 11.51
C PHE A 172 10.01 9.33 10.63
N LEU A 173 10.90 8.43 11.04
CA LEU A 173 12.12 8.14 10.32
C LEU A 173 12.13 6.68 9.86
N GLY A 174 12.46 6.46 8.59
CA GLY A 174 12.56 5.11 8.04
C GLY A 174 13.61 5.01 6.94
N ARG A 175 13.99 3.79 6.61
CA ARG A 175 14.89 3.49 5.49
C ARG A 175 14.34 2.31 4.69
N GLY A 176 14.36 2.40 3.35
CA GLY A 176 13.77 1.37 2.49
C GLY A 176 12.28 1.19 2.78
N ILE A 177 11.85 -0.02 3.07
CA ILE A 177 10.45 -0.34 3.38
C ILE A 177 9.95 0.41 4.63
N ASP A 178 10.81 0.63 5.63
CA ASP A 178 10.42 1.35 6.84
C ASP A 178 10.08 2.82 6.56
N TYR A 179 10.66 3.43 5.51
CA TYR A 179 10.27 4.77 5.10
C TYR A 179 8.84 4.79 4.52
N ALA A 180 8.46 3.79 3.73
CA ALA A 180 7.08 3.66 3.26
C ALA A 180 6.08 3.50 4.42
N ILE A 181 6.46 2.76 5.48
CA ILE A 181 5.67 2.59 6.69
C ILE A 181 5.64 3.90 7.50
N ALA A 182 6.76 4.61 7.59
CA ALA A 182 6.84 5.91 8.28
C ALA A 182 5.90 6.96 7.64
N LEU A 183 5.77 6.97 6.31
CA LEU A 183 4.81 7.84 5.60
C LEU A 183 3.36 7.54 6.02
N GLU A 184 2.98 6.27 6.13
CA GLU A 184 1.65 5.89 6.61
C GLU A 184 1.45 6.25 8.07
N GLY A 185 2.46 6.01 8.93
CA GLY A 185 2.41 6.39 10.35
C GLY A 185 2.20 7.89 10.54
N SER A 186 2.94 8.73 9.81
CA SER A 186 2.79 10.18 9.86
C SER A 186 1.41 10.63 9.37
N LEU A 187 0.88 10.02 8.31
CA LEU A 187 -0.47 10.29 7.82
C LEU A 187 -1.52 9.96 8.87
N LYS A 188 -1.43 8.78 9.49
CA LYS A 188 -2.39 8.37 10.53
C LYS A 188 -2.36 9.31 11.73
N LEU A 189 -1.17 9.74 12.16
CA LEU A 189 -1.06 10.69 13.27
C LEU A 189 -1.71 12.04 12.91
N LYS A 190 -1.44 12.58 11.74
CA LYS A 190 -2.09 13.83 11.25
C LYS A 190 -3.62 13.73 11.20
N GLU A 191 -4.15 12.62 10.70
CA GLU A 191 -5.59 12.42 10.55
C GLU A 191 -6.34 12.38 11.88
N ILE A 192 -5.76 11.79 12.91
CA ILE A 192 -6.46 11.54 14.18
C ILE A 192 -6.15 12.56 15.28
N SER A 193 -4.98 13.20 15.26
CA SER A 193 -4.53 14.09 16.34
C SER A 193 -4.39 15.56 15.93
N TYR A 194 -4.28 15.83 14.64
CA TYR A 194 -3.91 17.14 14.07
C TYR A 194 -2.50 17.62 14.47
N ILE A 195 -1.70 16.78 15.11
CA ILE A 195 -0.29 17.07 15.35
C ILE A 195 0.42 17.12 13.99
N HIS A 196 1.28 18.11 13.80
CA HIS A 196 2.12 18.17 12.61
C HIS A 196 3.09 16.99 12.61
N ALA A 197 3.00 16.14 11.61
CA ALA A 197 3.81 14.94 11.53
C ALA A 197 4.31 14.73 10.10
N ASP A 198 5.63 14.60 9.96
CA ASP A 198 6.28 14.33 8.68
C ASP A 198 7.16 13.10 8.73
N ALA A 199 7.30 12.43 7.59
CA ALA A 199 8.18 11.28 7.46
C ALA A 199 9.38 11.63 6.59
N TYR A 200 10.57 11.22 7.04
CA TYR A 200 11.83 11.43 6.35
C TYR A 200 12.56 10.11 6.12
N ALA A 201 13.18 9.98 4.95
CA ALA A 201 14.20 8.98 4.78
C ALA A 201 15.35 9.27 5.77
N SER A 202 15.77 8.28 6.56
CA SER A 202 16.70 8.50 7.69
C SER A 202 18.02 9.19 7.31
N GLY A 203 18.44 9.11 6.04
CA GLY A 203 19.63 9.79 5.54
C GLY A 203 19.42 11.28 5.23
N GLU A 204 18.18 11.74 5.14
CA GLU A 204 17.81 13.11 4.74
C GLU A 204 17.47 14.03 5.93
N LEU A 205 17.51 13.49 7.13
CA LEU A 205 17.32 14.26 8.36
C LEU A 205 18.63 15.03 8.68
N LYS A 206 18.78 16.24 8.14
CA LYS A 206 19.97 17.09 8.31
C LYS A 206 19.54 18.51 8.68
#